data_a4d0dc0f2a1b8f20803c151b399dc7a3
#
_entry.id   a4d0dc0f2a1b8f20803c151b399dc7a3
#
_cell.length_a   1.000
_cell.length_b   1.000
_cell.length_c   1.000
_cell.angle_alpha   90.00
_cell.angle_beta   90.00
_cell.angle_gamma   90.00
#
_symmetry.space_group_name_H-M   'P 1'
#
loop_
_entity.id
_entity.type
_entity.pdbx_description
1 polymer ?
#
loop_
_entity_poly.entity_id
_entity_poly.type
_entity_poly.pdbx_seq_one_letter_code
_entity_poly.pdbx_strand_id
1 'polypeptide(L)'
;VRLHVQGNVHRVVAKWRVDQALTYDVPTSYDRTMQKRTKNAPGKVRDSIIRILEEAVGPLSVGQISARVNEDIGETPTSSVRSYLRLNTPGLFLREGRGLYRSSNPKSAVEASGFSVKERQKPFLHLLSTLHHDDCLSWLERQPGNSFQAVVTDPPYGLFEYSDRQQAKLRSGRGGVWRIPPSFDGVVRTPIPRFTILNHQQLVRIKEFFELWGKLVRRVIVPGANVVVASNPLVSYLVSGALAASGLERRGEIIRLTTTMRGGDRPKGAHREFPDVSVLPRSMWEPWLLFRKPLDGRAQDNLRKWGTGGFRRPSQDKPFGDVLPSAPTQAAERRIAPHPSLKPQSYMRTLVRGVLPTGEGVVLDPFAGAGSTLAACNVVGYSSVGVEKDAEYFNLAKESIPKLTKYGVA
;
A
#
# COMPACT_ATOMS: atom_id res chain seq x y z
N VAL A 1 -42.01 -20.60 32.32
CA VAL A 1 -41.26 -21.65 33.01
C VAL A 1 -39.98 -20.97 33.55
N ARG A 2 -39.96 -20.72 34.86
CA ARG A 2 -38.78 -20.22 35.60
C ARG A 2 -37.90 -21.41 35.93
N LEU A 3 -36.62 -21.35 35.59
CA LEU A 3 -35.59 -22.19 36.18
C LEU A 3 -34.59 -21.30 36.91
N HIS A 4 -34.59 -21.40 38.23
CA HIS A 4 -33.54 -20.95 39.13
C HIS A 4 -32.38 -21.94 39.05
N VAL A 5 -31.18 -21.45 38.80
CA VAL A 5 -29.92 -22.18 39.11
C VAL A 5 -29.03 -21.25 39.90
N GLN A 6 -28.97 -21.50 41.22
CA GLN A 6 -27.85 -21.05 42.07
C GLN A 6 -26.68 -22.01 41.85
N GLY A 7 -25.51 -21.49 41.63
CA GLY A 7 -24.29 -22.29 41.54
C GLY A 7 -23.06 -21.42 41.80
N ASN A 8 -22.42 -21.65 42.93
CA ASN A 8 -21.20 -21.00 43.42
C ASN A 8 -20.05 -20.97 42.42
N VAL A 9 -19.49 -19.79 42.22
CA VAL A 9 -18.23 -19.62 41.48
C VAL A 9 -17.07 -19.59 42.52
N HIS A 10 -16.36 -20.70 42.64
CA HIS A 10 -15.07 -20.74 43.33
C HIS A 10 -14.00 -20.06 42.45
N ARG A 11 -13.43 -18.98 43.00
CA ARG A 11 -12.18 -18.37 42.49
C ARG A 11 -11.02 -19.34 42.68
N VAL A 12 -10.45 -19.84 41.57
CA VAL A 12 -9.12 -20.46 41.56
C VAL A 12 -8.11 -19.39 41.16
N VAL A 13 -7.37 -18.90 42.14
CA VAL A 13 -6.20 -18.05 41.91
C VAL A 13 -4.98 -18.97 41.82
N ALA A 14 -4.46 -19.20 40.62
CA ALA A 14 -3.21 -19.89 40.43
C ALA A 14 -2.04 -18.93 40.72
N LYS A 15 -1.36 -19.14 41.87
CA LYS A 15 -0.06 -18.53 42.15
C LYS A 15 1.03 -19.25 41.36
N TRP A 16 1.64 -18.56 40.42
CA TRP A 16 2.91 -19.02 39.84
C TRP A 16 4.05 -18.59 40.76
N ARG A 17 4.74 -19.55 41.34
CA ARG A 17 6.03 -19.37 41.96
C ARG A 17 7.12 -19.45 40.87
N VAL A 18 7.91 -18.38 40.80
CA VAL A 18 9.19 -18.35 40.09
C VAL A 18 10.26 -18.79 41.12
N ASP A 19 10.76 -19.98 40.97
CA ASP A 19 12.01 -20.40 41.62
C ASP A 19 12.66 -21.49 40.73
N GLN A 20 13.75 -21.12 40.06
CA GLN A 20 14.99 -21.87 39.97
C GLN A 20 15.93 -21.19 38.98
N ALA A 21 16.87 -20.41 39.53
CA ALA A 21 18.06 -19.96 38.83
C ALA A 21 18.97 -21.15 38.57
N LEU A 22 19.16 -21.55 37.32
CA LEU A 22 20.22 -22.43 36.91
C LEU A 22 21.48 -21.60 36.68
N THR A 23 22.40 -21.68 37.61
CA THR A 23 23.78 -21.20 37.47
C THR A 23 24.57 -22.20 36.61
N TYR A 24 25.00 -21.74 35.42
CA TYR A 24 26.01 -22.44 34.63
C TYR A 24 27.39 -21.89 34.98
N ASP A 25 28.28 -22.72 35.49
CA ASP A 25 29.70 -22.42 35.65
C ASP A 25 30.34 -22.20 34.29
N VAL A 26 30.92 -21.02 34.07
CA VAL A 26 31.71 -20.68 32.91
C VAL A 26 33.20 -20.83 33.29
N PRO A 27 33.98 -21.62 32.53
CA PRO A 27 35.43 -21.74 32.81
C PRO A 27 36.14 -20.43 32.54
N THR A 28 36.79 -19.89 33.54
CA THR A 28 37.70 -18.76 33.47
C THR A 28 39.04 -19.21 32.92
N SER A 29 39.27 -19.02 31.61
CA SER A 29 40.61 -18.76 31.06
C SER A 29 40.49 -18.54 29.53
N TYR A 30 40.30 -17.31 29.10
CA TYR A 30 40.70 -16.87 27.76
C TYR A 30 41.49 -15.57 27.85
N ASP A 31 42.65 -15.64 27.28
CA ASP A 31 43.71 -14.65 27.22
C ASP A 31 43.18 -13.29 26.65
N ARG A 32 43.40 -12.21 27.39
CA ARG A 32 43.04 -10.82 27.00
C ARG A 32 44.14 -10.18 26.23
N THR A 33 44.22 -10.47 24.94
CA THR A 33 44.93 -9.61 23.98
C THR A 33 44.20 -9.60 22.65
N MET A 34 42.99 -9.02 22.60
CA MET A 34 42.40 -8.55 21.37
C MET A 34 42.04 -7.07 21.53
N GLN A 35 42.71 -6.23 20.72
CA GLN A 35 42.43 -4.82 20.54
C GLN A 35 40.94 -4.59 20.39
N LYS A 36 40.37 -3.68 21.17
CA LYS A 36 38.99 -3.23 21.04
C LYS A 36 38.76 -2.65 19.62
N ARG A 37 38.25 -3.47 18.71
CA ARG A 37 37.66 -2.96 17.46
C ARG A 37 36.43 -2.14 17.84
N THR A 38 36.49 -0.84 17.65
CA THR A 38 35.34 0.06 17.79
C THR A 38 34.28 -0.35 16.77
N LYS A 39 33.20 -0.99 17.24
CA LYS A 39 32.05 -1.32 16.40
C LYS A 39 31.35 -0.03 16.01
N ASN A 40 31.27 0.27 14.72
CA ASN A 40 30.47 1.35 14.22
C ASN A 40 29.00 1.21 14.67
N ALA A 41 28.33 2.30 15.01
CA ALA A 41 26.93 2.30 15.38
C ALA A 41 26.06 1.70 14.24
N PRO A 42 24.96 1.01 14.56
CA PRO A 42 24.05 0.44 13.55
C PRO A 42 23.59 1.50 12.53
N GLY A 43 23.70 1.19 11.24
CA GLY A 43 23.32 2.10 10.15
C GLY A 43 24.45 2.98 9.62
N LYS A 44 25.49 3.29 10.37
CA LYS A 44 26.55 4.22 10.00
C LYS A 44 27.28 3.85 8.69
N VAL A 45 27.54 2.56 8.50
CA VAL A 45 28.15 2.02 7.25
C VAL A 45 27.21 2.18 6.05
N ARG A 46 25.93 1.95 6.24
CA ARG A 46 24.90 2.13 5.19
C ARG A 46 24.84 3.58 4.74
N ASP A 47 24.73 4.50 5.70
CA ASP A 47 24.52 5.91 5.44
C ASP A 47 25.78 6.53 4.77
N SER A 48 26.96 6.06 5.14
CA SER A 48 28.22 6.42 4.47
C SER A 48 28.25 5.91 3.01
N ILE A 49 27.86 4.67 2.74
CA ILE A 49 27.80 4.13 1.37
C ILE A 49 26.79 4.91 0.51
N ILE A 50 25.62 5.27 1.07
CA ILE A 50 24.61 6.06 0.36
C ILE A 50 25.22 7.40 -0.07
N ARG A 51 25.79 8.14 0.87
CA ARG A 51 26.39 9.45 0.60
C ARG A 51 27.50 9.37 -0.47
N ILE A 52 28.43 8.42 -0.32
CA ILE A 52 29.54 8.22 -1.25
C ILE A 52 29.05 7.94 -2.67
N LEU A 53 28.01 7.12 -2.83
CA LEU A 53 27.46 6.78 -4.13
C LEU A 53 26.52 7.86 -4.69
N GLU A 54 25.90 8.68 -3.86
CA GLU A 54 25.14 9.86 -4.29
C GLU A 54 26.03 10.98 -4.83
N GLU A 55 27.21 11.14 -4.26
CA GLU A 55 28.21 12.15 -4.65
C GLU A 55 29.10 11.71 -5.81
N ALA A 56 29.13 10.44 -6.14
CA ALA A 56 29.96 9.89 -7.20
C ALA A 56 29.45 10.27 -8.60
N VAL A 57 30.33 10.77 -9.45
CA VAL A 57 30.02 11.13 -10.86
C VAL A 57 29.76 9.88 -11.73
N GLY A 58 30.15 8.68 -11.28
CA GLY A 58 29.98 7.43 -12.00
C GLY A 58 30.03 6.19 -11.10
N PRO A 59 29.90 4.99 -11.69
CA PRO A 59 29.91 3.75 -10.92
C PRO A 59 31.27 3.56 -10.20
N LEU A 60 31.19 3.16 -8.91
CA LEU A 60 32.37 2.85 -8.11
C LEU A 60 32.49 1.34 -7.87
N SER A 61 33.73 0.84 -7.86
CA SER A 61 34.03 -0.52 -7.44
C SER A 61 33.89 -0.70 -5.93
N VAL A 62 33.65 -1.94 -5.49
CA VAL A 62 33.57 -2.27 -4.05
C VAL A 62 34.83 -1.82 -3.31
N GLY A 63 36.01 -1.91 -3.95
CA GLY A 63 37.27 -1.45 -3.38
C GLY A 63 37.27 0.07 -3.14
N GLN A 64 36.86 0.86 -4.15
CA GLN A 64 36.79 2.33 -4.05
C GLN A 64 35.73 2.75 -3.01
N ILE A 65 34.59 2.09 -2.95
CA ILE A 65 33.57 2.34 -1.92
C ILE A 65 34.14 2.05 -0.53
N SER A 66 34.82 0.91 -0.34
CA SER A 66 35.40 0.54 0.94
C SER A 66 36.49 1.52 1.39
N ALA A 67 37.34 2.01 0.48
CA ALA A 67 38.36 3.03 0.79
C ALA A 67 37.68 4.31 1.30
N ARG A 68 36.72 4.83 0.57
CA ARG A 68 36.01 6.07 0.96
C ARG A 68 35.18 5.90 2.25
N VAL A 69 34.58 4.73 2.49
CA VAL A 69 33.90 4.44 3.76
C VAL A 69 34.90 4.46 4.93
N ASN A 70 36.12 3.95 4.74
CA ASN A 70 37.14 3.99 5.76
C ASN A 70 37.64 5.40 6.06
N GLU A 71 37.73 6.25 5.04
CA GLU A 71 38.03 7.69 5.19
C GLU A 71 36.92 8.41 5.96
N ASP A 72 35.69 8.08 5.71
CA ASP A 72 34.51 8.76 6.25
C ASP A 72 34.17 8.37 7.70
N ILE A 73 34.20 7.09 8.02
CA ILE A 73 33.69 6.55 9.31
C ILE A 73 34.73 5.70 10.07
N GLY A 74 35.95 5.58 9.57
CA GLY A 74 37.05 4.77 10.15
C GLY A 74 37.00 3.31 9.65
N GLU A 75 37.94 2.52 10.19
CA GLU A 75 38.15 1.12 9.76
C GLU A 75 36.87 0.29 9.72
N THR A 76 36.48 -0.09 8.52
CA THR A 76 35.26 -0.87 8.26
C THR A 76 35.59 -2.10 7.42
N PRO A 77 35.22 -3.32 7.86
CA PRO A 77 35.48 -4.52 7.09
C PRO A 77 34.83 -4.46 5.70
N THR A 78 35.60 -4.74 4.65
CA THR A 78 35.09 -4.79 3.27
C THR A 78 33.92 -5.78 3.11
N SER A 79 33.86 -6.81 3.94
CA SER A 79 32.72 -7.74 4.00
C SER A 79 31.41 -7.05 4.40
N SER A 80 31.46 -6.09 5.31
CA SER A 80 30.32 -5.27 5.72
C SER A 80 29.83 -4.40 4.56
N VAL A 81 30.75 -3.71 3.87
CA VAL A 81 30.42 -2.91 2.67
C VAL A 81 29.78 -3.77 1.58
N ARG A 82 30.35 -4.95 1.28
CA ARG A 82 29.77 -5.91 0.32
C ARG A 82 28.39 -6.37 0.71
N SER A 83 28.16 -6.64 2.00
CA SER A 83 26.86 -7.07 2.50
C SER A 83 25.80 -5.98 2.35
N TYR A 84 26.12 -4.73 2.70
CA TYR A 84 25.21 -3.60 2.52
C TYR A 84 24.88 -3.34 1.05
N LEU A 85 25.88 -3.35 0.17
CA LEU A 85 25.67 -3.18 -1.27
C LEU A 85 24.75 -4.29 -1.81
N ARG A 86 25.01 -5.56 -1.47
CA ARG A 86 24.19 -6.69 -1.92
C ARG A 86 22.76 -6.65 -1.39
N LEU A 87 22.57 -6.30 -0.12
CA LEU A 87 21.26 -6.28 0.52
C LEU A 87 20.38 -5.13 0.01
N ASN A 88 20.98 -4.05 -0.47
CA ASN A 88 20.26 -2.85 -0.90
C ASN A 88 20.30 -2.65 -2.43
N THR A 89 20.72 -3.65 -3.19
CA THR A 89 20.60 -3.70 -4.64
C THR A 89 19.37 -4.53 -5.01
N PRO A 90 18.45 -4.05 -5.90
CA PRO A 90 18.51 -2.79 -6.67
C PRO A 90 17.88 -1.56 -5.96
N GLY A 91 17.41 -1.65 -4.74
CA GLY A 91 16.62 -0.60 -4.08
C GLY A 91 17.35 0.75 -3.93
N LEU A 92 18.50 0.78 -3.26
CA LEU A 92 19.31 2.00 -3.05
C LEU A 92 20.48 2.09 -4.02
N PHE A 93 20.94 0.96 -4.56
CA PHE A 93 22.10 0.88 -5.44
C PHE A 93 21.79 0.10 -6.70
N LEU A 94 22.34 0.54 -7.81
CA LEU A 94 22.28 -0.18 -9.08
C LEU A 94 23.64 -0.82 -9.36
N ARG A 95 23.62 -2.07 -9.83
CA ARG A 95 24.83 -2.78 -10.24
C ARG A 95 25.02 -2.67 -11.74
N GLU A 96 26.03 -1.94 -12.21
CA GLU A 96 26.31 -1.71 -13.62
C GLU A 96 27.37 -2.66 -14.22
N GLY A 97 27.75 -3.70 -13.48
CA GLY A 97 28.73 -4.67 -13.94
C GLY A 97 29.27 -5.53 -12.82
N ARG A 98 30.32 -6.30 -13.08
CA ARG A 98 30.92 -7.19 -12.07
C ARG A 98 31.64 -6.35 -11.00
N GLY A 99 30.95 -6.11 -9.86
CA GLY A 99 31.51 -5.39 -8.71
C GLY A 99 31.46 -3.85 -8.80
N LEU A 100 30.78 -3.28 -9.80
CA LEU A 100 30.54 -1.84 -9.96
C LEU A 100 29.14 -1.47 -9.47
N TYR A 101 29.05 -0.41 -8.66
CA TYR A 101 27.80 0.06 -8.08
C TYR A 101 27.68 1.58 -8.22
N ARG A 102 26.46 2.07 -8.41
CA ARG A 102 26.08 3.48 -8.31
C ARG A 102 24.84 3.67 -7.45
N SER A 103 24.59 4.89 -7.02
CA SER A 103 23.33 5.23 -6.38
C SER A 103 22.17 5.07 -7.36
N SER A 104 21.03 4.60 -6.86
CA SER A 104 19.76 4.67 -7.61
C SER A 104 19.26 6.12 -7.74
N ASN A 105 19.79 7.05 -6.89
CA ASN A 105 19.45 8.46 -6.88
C ASN A 105 20.71 9.34 -6.68
N PRO A 106 21.60 9.49 -7.69
CA PRO A 106 22.86 10.24 -7.56
C PRO A 106 22.60 11.74 -7.49
N LYS A 107 23.13 12.42 -6.45
CA LYS A 107 23.06 13.89 -6.30
C LYS A 107 23.88 14.64 -7.35
N SER A 108 25.02 14.08 -7.76
CA SER A 108 25.92 14.68 -8.76
C SER A 108 25.41 14.68 -10.20
N ALA A 109 24.36 13.88 -10.51
CA ALA A 109 23.74 13.91 -11.82
C ALA A 109 22.95 15.20 -12.09
N VAL A 110 22.69 16.00 -11.05
CA VAL A 110 21.92 17.25 -11.16
C VAL A 110 22.76 18.39 -11.72
N GLU A 111 24.09 18.38 -11.56
CA GLU A 111 24.96 19.48 -11.99
C GLU A 111 25.69 19.24 -13.32
N ALA A 112 25.91 17.98 -13.74
CA ALA A 112 26.69 17.64 -14.92
C ALA A 112 25.87 17.34 -16.19
N SER A 113 24.58 17.07 -16.08
CA SER A 113 23.66 17.03 -17.21
C SER A 113 22.88 18.34 -17.19
N GLY A 114 23.02 19.17 -18.25
CA GLY A 114 22.05 20.21 -18.53
C GLY A 114 20.67 19.55 -18.58
N PHE A 115 20.04 19.39 -17.42
CA PHE A 115 18.71 18.82 -17.30
C PHE A 115 17.78 19.72 -18.10
N SER A 116 17.49 19.31 -19.32
CA SER A 116 16.18 19.49 -19.87
C SER A 116 15.22 19.06 -18.75
N VAL A 117 14.59 20.03 -18.09
CA VAL A 117 13.40 19.80 -17.29
C VAL A 117 12.52 18.98 -18.23
N LYS A 118 12.38 17.66 -17.99
CA LYS A 118 11.41 16.84 -18.72
C LYS A 118 10.12 17.61 -18.60
N GLU A 119 9.72 18.23 -19.69
CA GLU A 119 8.51 19.05 -19.76
C GLU A 119 7.41 18.20 -19.13
N ARG A 120 6.93 18.65 -17.96
CA ARG A 120 5.94 17.84 -17.21
C ARG A 120 4.78 17.65 -18.14
N GLN A 121 4.46 16.42 -18.42
CA GLN A 121 3.36 16.08 -19.28
C GLN A 121 2.12 16.82 -18.77
N LYS A 122 1.47 17.61 -19.65
CA LYS A 122 0.27 18.38 -19.27
C LYS A 122 -0.76 17.41 -18.68
N PRO A 123 -1.43 17.76 -17.58
CA PRO A 123 -2.44 16.91 -17.00
C PRO A 123 -3.57 16.68 -18.01
N PHE A 124 -4.13 15.47 -17.98
CA PHE A 124 -5.32 15.16 -18.76
C PHE A 124 -6.55 15.69 -18.02
N LEU A 125 -7.40 16.41 -18.74
CA LEU A 125 -8.63 17.02 -18.21
C LEU A 125 -9.85 16.36 -18.88
N HIS A 126 -10.82 15.94 -18.08
CA HIS A 126 -12.10 15.47 -18.59
C HIS A 126 -13.23 15.83 -17.62
N LEU A 127 -14.15 16.70 -18.07
CA LEU A 127 -15.23 17.26 -17.25
C LEU A 127 -14.68 17.87 -15.94
N LEU A 128 -15.02 17.29 -14.79
CA LEU A 128 -14.60 17.75 -13.46
C LEU A 128 -13.33 17.06 -12.95
N SER A 129 -12.71 16.23 -13.77
CA SER A 129 -11.55 15.42 -13.36
C SER A 129 -10.26 15.88 -14.02
N THR A 130 -9.19 15.90 -13.22
CA THR A 130 -7.81 16.14 -13.65
C THR A 130 -6.96 14.91 -13.34
N LEU A 131 -6.20 14.40 -14.30
CA LEU A 131 -5.29 13.27 -14.11
C LEU A 131 -3.85 13.69 -14.41
N HIS A 132 -2.95 13.45 -13.45
CA HIS A 132 -1.53 13.73 -13.55
C HIS A 132 -0.73 12.45 -13.79
N HIS A 133 0.27 12.51 -14.68
CA HIS A 133 1.27 11.46 -14.84
C HIS A 133 2.46 11.80 -13.94
N ASP A 134 2.52 11.21 -12.74
CA ASP A 134 3.53 11.54 -11.73
C ASP A 134 3.61 10.44 -10.65
N ASP A 135 4.68 10.47 -9.86
CA ASP A 135 4.78 9.68 -8.63
C ASP A 135 3.94 10.34 -7.52
N CYS A 136 3.11 9.55 -6.83
CA CYS A 136 2.16 10.08 -5.86
C CYS A 136 2.82 10.79 -4.66
N LEU A 137 3.97 10.32 -4.17
CA LEU A 137 4.67 10.97 -3.04
C LEU A 137 5.21 12.32 -3.46
N SER A 138 5.96 12.35 -4.57
CA SER A 138 6.53 13.58 -5.14
C SER A 138 5.45 14.57 -5.54
N TRP A 139 4.31 14.10 -6.05
CA TRP A 139 3.18 14.95 -6.40
C TRP A 139 2.53 15.55 -5.15
N LEU A 140 2.26 14.72 -4.13
CA LEU A 140 1.68 15.17 -2.86
C LEU A 140 2.57 16.21 -2.16
N GLU A 141 3.89 16.04 -2.16
CA GLU A 141 4.84 16.99 -1.55
C GLU A 141 4.69 18.42 -2.10
N ARG A 142 4.31 18.56 -3.35
CA ARG A 142 4.14 19.87 -4.02
C ARG A 142 2.76 20.49 -3.84
N GLN A 143 1.77 19.74 -3.34
CA GLN A 143 0.43 20.27 -3.17
C GLN A 143 0.35 21.20 -1.94
N PRO A 144 -0.44 22.26 -2.01
CA PRO A 144 -0.72 23.10 -0.85
C PRO A 144 -1.47 22.29 0.23
N GLY A 145 -1.33 22.70 1.48
CA GLY A 145 -2.09 22.10 2.58
C GLY A 145 -3.59 22.41 2.48
N ASN A 146 -4.43 21.52 2.98
CA ASN A 146 -5.89 21.68 3.05
C ASN A 146 -6.54 21.93 1.67
N SER A 147 -6.17 21.18 0.65
CA SER A 147 -6.65 21.31 -0.73
C SER A 147 -7.77 20.35 -1.10
N PHE A 148 -7.86 19.21 -0.42
CA PHE A 148 -8.77 18.13 -0.80
C PHE A 148 -9.75 17.80 0.32
N GLN A 149 -11.02 17.55 -0.02
CA GLN A 149 -12.10 17.26 0.91
C GLN A 149 -12.31 15.78 1.16
N ALA A 150 -11.80 14.91 0.29
CA ALA A 150 -11.79 13.46 0.50
C ALA A 150 -10.66 12.78 -0.27
N VAL A 151 -10.28 11.57 0.18
CA VAL A 151 -9.44 10.64 -0.56
C VAL A 151 -10.20 9.33 -0.74
N VAL A 152 -10.27 8.84 -1.98
CA VAL A 152 -10.82 7.52 -2.31
C VAL A 152 -9.84 6.85 -3.27
N THR A 153 -9.19 5.78 -2.83
CA THR A 153 -8.07 5.21 -3.58
C THR A 153 -7.89 3.71 -3.38
N ASP A 154 -7.38 3.04 -4.41
CA ASP A 154 -7.06 1.62 -4.43
C ASP A 154 -5.57 1.42 -4.73
N PRO A 155 -4.70 1.57 -3.71
CA PRO A 155 -3.26 1.45 -3.88
C PRO A 155 -2.84 0.01 -4.19
N PRO A 156 -1.67 -0.20 -4.80
CA PRO A 156 -1.11 -1.53 -4.98
C PRO A 156 -0.86 -2.19 -3.62
N TYR A 157 -1.50 -3.33 -3.37
CA TYR A 157 -1.49 -3.99 -2.04
C TYR A 157 -0.13 -4.52 -1.59
N GLY A 158 0.84 -4.61 -2.49
CA GLY A 158 2.13 -5.22 -2.21
C GLY A 158 3.35 -4.36 -2.49
N LEU A 159 3.26 -3.15 -3.02
CA LEU A 159 4.38 -2.28 -3.46
C LEU A 159 5.41 -2.97 -4.38
N PHE A 160 5.25 -4.25 -4.63
CA PHE A 160 6.15 -5.07 -5.44
C PHE A 160 5.37 -5.60 -6.63
N GLU A 161 5.70 -5.08 -7.78
CA GLU A 161 5.25 -5.66 -9.03
C GLU A 161 5.85 -7.06 -9.19
N TYR A 162 5.07 -7.95 -9.77
CA TYR A 162 5.60 -9.25 -10.14
C TYR A 162 6.71 -9.05 -11.16
N SER A 163 7.88 -9.64 -10.91
CA SER A 163 8.92 -9.73 -11.93
C SER A 163 8.37 -10.44 -13.17
N ASP A 164 8.90 -10.13 -14.37
CA ASP A 164 8.48 -10.76 -15.63
C ASP A 164 8.47 -12.28 -15.54
N ARG A 165 9.41 -12.86 -14.80
CA ARG A 165 9.46 -14.30 -14.52
C ARG A 165 8.28 -14.79 -13.69
N GLN A 166 7.80 -13.99 -12.75
CA GLN A 166 6.63 -14.31 -11.93
C GLN A 166 5.35 -14.13 -12.74
N GLN A 167 5.26 -13.09 -13.55
CA GLN A 167 4.15 -12.86 -14.48
C GLN A 167 4.07 -13.97 -15.53
N ALA A 168 5.19 -14.40 -16.11
CA ALA A 168 5.24 -15.52 -17.05
C ALA A 168 4.77 -16.83 -16.39
N LYS A 169 5.16 -17.09 -15.13
CA LYS A 169 4.67 -18.23 -14.35
C LYS A 169 3.16 -18.13 -14.07
N LEU A 170 2.66 -16.93 -13.83
CA LEU A 170 1.23 -16.69 -13.63
C LEU A 170 0.44 -16.95 -14.92
N ARG A 171 0.93 -16.45 -16.07
CA ARG A 171 0.32 -16.68 -17.38
C ARG A 171 0.36 -18.14 -17.83
N SER A 172 1.42 -18.86 -17.50
CA SER A 172 1.57 -20.29 -17.86
C SER A 172 0.80 -21.23 -16.93
N GLY A 173 0.14 -20.73 -15.88
CA GLY A 173 -0.54 -21.54 -14.88
C GLY A 173 0.42 -22.37 -14.00
N ARG A 174 1.73 -22.17 -14.13
CA ARG A 174 2.77 -22.91 -13.39
C ARG A 174 3.27 -22.09 -12.18
N GLY A 175 3.14 -22.64 -11.00
CA GLY A 175 3.76 -22.09 -9.78
C GLY A 175 3.03 -20.90 -9.12
N GLY A 176 1.81 -20.61 -9.50
CA GLY A 176 0.89 -19.76 -8.75
C GLY A 176 0.25 -20.53 -7.61
N VAL A 177 -0.54 -19.82 -6.80
CA VAL A 177 -1.47 -20.45 -5.87
C VAL A 177 -2.69 -20.88 -6.67
N TRP A 178 -2.48 -21.75 -7.67
CA TRP A 178 -3.53 -22.44 -8.39
C TRP A 178 -3.98 -23.60 -7.53
N ARG A 179 -5.20 -23.62 -7.22
CA ARG A 179 -5.70 -24.50 -6.20
C ARG A 179 -6.95 -25.21 -6.61
N ILE A 180 -7.55 -24.66 -7.64
CA ILE A 180 -8.69 -25.28 -8.33
C ILE A 180 -8.37 -25.13 -9.81
N PRO A 181 -8.70 -26.14 -10.66
CA PRO A 181 -8.59 -26.00 -12.10
C PRO A 181 -9.19 -24.66 -12.56
N PRO A 182 -8.59 -23.95 -13.51
CA PRO A 182 -9.05 -22.64 -13.95
C PRO A 182 -10.52 -22.62 -14.43
N SER A 183 -11.09 -23.78 -14.66
CA SER A 183 -12.47 -23.99 -15.13
C SER A 183 -13.39 -24.68 -14.12
N PHE A 184 -13.04 -24.74 -12.83
CA PHE A 184 -13.99 -25.23 -11.84
C PHE A 184 -15.18 -24.26 -11.79
N ASP A 185 -16.39 -24.74 -11.98
CA ASP A 185 -17.64 -23.96 -12.07
C ASP A 185 -17.84 -23.14 -13.36
N GLY A 186 -17.10 -23.45 -14.44
CA GLY A 186 -17.26 -22.77 -15.74
C GLY A 186 -16.69 -21.35 -15.83
N VAL A 187 -16.02 -20.87 -14.78
CA VAL A 187 -15.43 -19.51 -14.74
C VAL A 187 -13.91 -19.58 -14.86
N VAL A 188 -13.34 -18.92 -15.87
CA VAL A 188 -11.91 -18.74 -15.99
C VAL A 188 -11.43 -17.78 -14.90
N ARG A 189 -10.58 -18.28 -14.00
CA ARG A 189 -10.08 -17.52 -12.85
C ARG A 189 -8.67 -17.00 -13.11
N THR A 190 -8.46 -15.74 -12.79
CA THR A 190 -7.12 -15.15 -12.73
C THR A 190 -6.38 -15.60 -11.47
N PRO A 191 -5.06 -15.85 -11.55
CA PRO A 191 -4.25 -16.17 -10.36
C PRO A 191 -4.36 -15.08 -9.31
N ILE A 192 -4.44 -15.48 -8.04
CA ILE A 192 -4.48 -14.55 -6.92
C ILE A 192 -3.04 -14.11 -6.60
N PRO A 193 -2.78 -12.80 -6.42
CA PRO A 193 -1.49 -12.31 -5.97
C PRO A 193 -1.05 -12.99 -4.67
N ARG A 194 0.24 -13.34 -4.56
CA ARG A 194 0.81 -14.03 -3.39
C ARG A 194 1.11 -13.06 -2.25
N PHE A 195 0.13 -12.37 -1.69
CA PHE A 195 0.33 -11.54 -0.50
C PHE A 195 0.73 -12.33 0.75
N THR A 196 0.49 -13.64 0.75
CA THR A 196 0.83 -14.55 1.86
C THR A 196 2.32 -14.90 1.95
N ILE A 197 3.14 -14.43 0.99
CA ILE A 197 4.58 -14.78 0.92
C ILE A 197 5.44 -13.52 1.03
N LEU A 198 4.94 -12.48 1.62
CA LEU A 198 5.75 -11.31 1.93
C LEU A 198 6.71 -11.66 3.08
N ASN A 199 8.00 -11.44 2.85
CA ASN A 199 8.98 -11.58 3.91
C ASN A 199 8.94 -10.36 4.85
N HIS A 200 9.58 -10.48 6.01
CA HIS A 200 9.58 -9.42 7.03
C HIS A 200 10.03 -8.05 6.49
N GLN A 201 11.06 -8.01 5.64
CA GLN A 201 11.53 -6.75 5.05
C GLN A 201 10.49 -6.11 4.12
N GLN A 202 9.73 -6.92 3.37
CA GLN A 202 8.65 -6.41 2.52
C GLN A 202 7.50 -5.85 3.35
N LEU A 203 7.16 -6.48 4.47
CA LEU A 203 6.15 -5.97 5.39
C LEU A 203 6.56 -4.63 6.01
N VAL A 204 7.84 -4.50 6.43
CA VAL A 204 8.39 -3.24 6.94
C VAL A 204 8.29 -2.13 5.89
N ARG A 205 8.69 -2.39 4.64
CA ARG A 205 8.61 -1.39 3.55
C ARG A 205 7.17 -0.94 3.26
N ILE A 206 6.20 -1.87 3.30
CA ILE A 206 4.79 -1.50 3.16
C ILE A 206 4.38 -0.53 4.27
N LYS A 207 4.74 -0.83 5.51
CA LYS A 207 4.45 0.04 6.65
C LYS A 207 5.09 1.42 6.49
N GLU A 208 6.39 1.48 6.19
CA GLU A 208 7.14 2.73 5.98
C GLU A 208 6.53 3.58 4.87
N PHE A 209 6.17 2.94 3.74
CA PHE A 209 5.53 3.63 2.62
C PHE A 209 4.20 4.27 3.03
N PHE A 210 3.29 3.49 3.64
CA PHE A 210 1.98 4.01 4.02
C PHE A 210 2.04 5.02 5.18
N GLU A 211 3.06 4.95 6.04
CA GLU A 211 3.29 5.96 7.07
C GLU A 211 3.73 7.30 6.45
N LEU A 212 4.67 7.27 5.49
CA LEU A 212 5.08 8.47 4.75
C LEU A 212 3.92 9.03 3.94
N TRP A 213 3.26 8.18 3.15
CA TRP A 213 2.10 8.56 2.33
C TRP A 213 0.98 9.15 3.20
N GLY A 214 0.68 8.54 4.34
CA GLY A 214 -0.33 9.02 5.27
C GLY A 214 -0.02 10.41 5.83
N LYS A 215 1.25 10.71 6.14
CA LYS A 215 1.71 12.05 6.56
C LYS A 215 1.48 13.09 5.47
N LEU A 216 1.81 12.76 4.23
CA LEU A 216 1.61 13.65 3.08
C LEU A 216 0.13 13.88 2.80
N VAL A 217 -0.68 12.81 2.80
CA VAL A 217 -2.13 12.91 2.64
C VAL A 217 -2.74 13.78 3.75
N ARG A 218 -2.40 13.51 5.03
CA ARG A 218 -2.89 14.30 6.15
C ARG A 218 -2.60 15.80 6.00
N ARG A 219 -1.47 16.17 5.39
CA ARG A 219 -1.12 17.57 5.15
C ARG A 219 -2.03 18.21 4.11
N VAL A 220 -2.29 17.52 3.00
CA VAL A 220 -3.00 18.10 1.84
C VAL A 220 -4.52 18.06 1.95
N ILE A 221 -5.10 17.22 2.80
CA ILE A 221 -6.55 17.18 3.03
C ILE A 221 -6.99 18.18 4.10
N VAL A 222 -8.24 18.66 4.01
CA VAL A 222 -8.84 19.56 5.01
C VAL A 222 -9.19 18.80 6.29
N PRO A 223 -9.30 19.48 7.47
CA PRO A 223 -9.82 18.88 8.69
C PRO A 223 -11.18 18.19 8.45
N GLY A 224 -11.38 17.02 9.00
CA GLY A 224 -12.60 16.24 8.84
C GLY A 224 -12.74 15.49 7.51
N ALA A 225 -11.78 15.62 6.58
CA ALA A 225 -11.80 14.90 5.30
C ALA A 225 -11.72 13.38 5.50
N ASN A 226 -12.60 12.66 4.82
CA ASN A 226 -12.58 11.21 4.79
C ASN A 226 -11.43 10.70 3.92
N VAL A 227 -10.74 9.65 4.39
CA VAL A 227 -9.70 8.93 3.67
C VAL A 227 -10.12 7.46 3.60
N VAL A 228 -10.48 7.01 2.41
CA VAL A 228 -11.00 5.66 2.16
C VAL A 228 -10.02 4.92 1.26
N VAL A 229 -9.38 3.89 1.81
CA VAL A 229 -8.27 3.18 1.17
C VAL A 229 -8.61 1.70 1.03
N ALA A 230 -8.72 1.22 -0.20
CA ALA A 230 -8.88 -0.20 -0.44
C ALA A 230 -7.68 -1.00 0.07
N SER A 231 -7.91 -2.18 0.58
CA SER A 231 -6.85 -3.05 1.08
C SER A 231 -7.19 -4.53 0.92
N ASN A 232 -6.18 -5.37 1.04
CA ASN A 232 -6.37 -6.80 1.12
C ASN A 232 -6.47 -7.20 2.61
N PRO A 233 -7.40 -8.10 3.00
CA PRO A 233 -7.55 -8.54 4.39
C PRO A 233 -6.25 -9.03 5.05
N LEU A 234 -5.31 -9.60 4.28
CA LEU A 234 -4.05 -10.14 4.80
C LEU A 234 -3.02 -9.06 5.17
N VAL A 235 -3.11 -7.86 4.60
CA VAL A 235 -2.17 -6.75 4.85
C VAL A 235 -2.86 -5.50 5.39
N SER A 236 -4.19 -5.49 5.50
CA SER A 236 -4.98 -4.35 5.96
C SER A 236 -4.55 -3.84 7.33
N TYR A 237 -4.14 -4.73 8.24
CA TYR A 237 -3.65 -4.38 9.57
C TYR A 237 -2.36 -3.53 9.53
N LEU A 238 -1.45 -3.80 8.57
CA LEU A 238 -0.22 -3.01 8.40
C LEU A 238 -0.54 -1.61 7.88
N VAL A 239 -1.38 -1.54 6.82
CA VAL A 239 -1.80 -0.27 6.23
C VAL A 239 -2.56 0.55 7.27
N SER A 240 -3.49 -0.07 8.01
CA SER A 240 -4.26 0.59 9.07
C SER A 240 -3.36 1.13 10.18
N GLY A 241 -2.39 0.33 10.66
CA GLY A 241 -1.42 0.77 11.66
C GLY A 241 -0.55 1.94 11.20
N ALA A 242 -0.08 1.91 9.96
CA ALA A 242 0.74 2.96 9.35
C ALA A 242 -0.03 4.29 9.20
N LEU A 243 -1.28 4.22 8.72
CA LEU A 243 -2.15 5.41 8.59
C LEU A 243 -2.52 6.02 9.94
N ALA A 244 -2.78 5.19 10.95
CA ALA A 244 -3.00 5.67 12.32
C ALA A 244 -1.74 6.36 12.88
N ALA A 245 -0.56 5.78 12.67
CA ALA A 245 0.73 6.36 13.08
C ALA A 245 1.04 7.69 12.37
N SER A 246 0.49 7.93 11.18
CA SER A 246 0.61 9.21 10.46
C SER A 246 -0.24 10.34 11.06
N GLY A 247 -1.08 10.05 12.07
CA GLY A 247 -1.95 11.01 12.75
C GLY A 247 -3.34 11.16 12.10
N LEU A 248 -3.75 10.20 11.28
CA LEU A 248 -5.13 10.06 10.82
C LEU A 248 -5.95 9.29 11.86
N GLU A 249 -7.20 9.72 12.09
CA GLU A 249 -8.14 9.04 12.97
C GLU A 249 -8.75 7.83 12.27
N ARG A 250 -8.54 6.62 12.81
CA ARG A 250 -9.23 5.42 12.32
C ARG A 250 -10.71 5.49 12.69
N ARG A 251 -11.60 5.34 11.69
CA ARG A 251 -13.06 5.42 11.85
C ARG A 251 -13.77 4.08 11.62
N GLY A 252 -13.06 3.04 11.25
CA GLY A 252 -13.59 1.74 10.93
C GLY A 252 -13.20 1.28 9.54
N GLU A 253 -14.08 0.56 8.91
CA GLU A 253 -13.92 0.05 7.55
C GLU A 253 -15.25 0.13 6.81
N ILE A 254 -15.19 0.39 5.50
CA ILE A 254 -16.32 0.19 4.60
C ILE A 254 -16.08 -1.17 3.93
N ILE A 255 -17.01 -2.07 4.10
CA ILE A 255 -16.94 -3.42 3.55
C ILE A 255 -17.59 -3.45 2.18
N ARG A 256 -16.78 -3.70 1.15
CA ARG A 256 -17.30 -4.05 -0.14
C ARG A 256 -17.70 -5.53 -0.12
N LEU A 257 -18.97 -5.81 -0.01
CA LEU A 257 -19.46 -7.18 -0.01
C LEU A 257 -19.49 -7.70 -1.45
N THR A 258 -18.61 -8.63 -1.77
CA THR A 258 -18.55 -9.26 -3.08
C THR A 258 -19.21 -10.61 -3.03
N THR A 259 -20.13 -10.89 -3.96
CA THR A 259 -20.80 -12.19 -4.04
C THR A 259 -19.95 -13.27 -4.69
N THR A 260 -18.84 -12.89 -5.30
CA THR A 260 -17.87 -13.82 -5.89
C THR A 260 -16.93 -14.36 -4.83
N MET A 261 -17.03 -15.65 -4.59
CA MET A 261 -16.12 -16.37 -3.71
C MET A 261 -14.69 -16.38 -4.32
N ARG A 262 -13.76 -15.72 -3.67
CA ARG A 262 -12.33 -15.69 -4.05
C ARG A 262 -11.52 -16.46 -3.02
N GLY A 263 -10.56 -17.25 -3.48
CA GLY A 263 -9.70 -18.03 -2.59
C GLY A 263 -10.40 -19.28 -2.05
N GLY A 264 -9.92 -19.81 -0.95
CA GLY A 264 -10.38 -21.06 -0.35
C GLY A 264 -9.94 -22.27 -1.15
N ASP A 265 -8.93 -22.95 -0.66
CA ASP A 265 -8.27 -23.97 -1.44
C ASP A 265 -8.18 -25.27 -0.71
N ARG A 266 -8.29 -26.31 -1.50
CA ARG A 266 -7.99 -27.64 -1.04
C ARG A 266 -6.47 -27.80 -0.79
N PRO A 267 -6.06 -28.62 0.17
CA PRO A 267 -4.65 -28.88 0.43
C PRO A 267 -3.93 -29.40 -0.82
N LYS A 268 -2.83 -28.72 -1.22
CA LYS A 268 -2.08 -29.11 -2.40
C LYS A 268 -1.49 -30.50 -2.21
N GLY A 269 -1.75 -31.40 -3.16
CA GLY A 269 -1.28 -32.78 -3.13
C GLY A 269 -2.10 -33.72 -2.22
N ALA A 270 -2.97 -33.21 -1.37
CA ALA A 270 -3.81 -33.98 -0.45
C ALA A 270 -5.33 -33.72 -0.61
N HIS A 271 -5.74 -33.09 -1.70
CA HIS A 271 -7.13 -32.73 -1.94
C HIS A 271 -8.08 -33.93 -2.13
N ARG A 272 -7.53 -35.10 -2.43
CA ARG A 272 -8.30 -36.36 -2.50
C ARG A 272 -8.42 -37.03 -1.14
N GLU A 273 -7.41 -36.84 -0.29
CA GLU A 273 -7.36 -37.35 1.08
C GLU A 273 -8.25 -36.51 2.01
N PHE A 274 -8.28 -35.18 1.79
CA PHE A 274 -9.06 -34.23 2.56
C PHE A 274 -10.05 -33.47 1.66
N PRO A 275 -11.11 -34.12 1.14
CA PRO A 275 -12.01 -33.52 0.15
C PRO A 275 -12.81 -32.34 0.71
N ASP A 276 -13.06 -32.32 2.02
CA ASP A 276 -13.90 -31.33 2.72
C ASP A 276 -13.08 -30.26 3.43
N VAL A 277 -11.73 -30.21 3.22
CA VAL A 277 -10.85 -29.25 3.86
C VAL A 277 -10.51 -28.10 2.91
N SER A 278 -10.74 -26.86 3.38
CA SER A 278 -10.20 -25.64 2.79
C SER A 278 -9.06 -25.14 3.65
N VAL A 279 -7.92 -24.81 3.03
CA VAL A 279 -6.73 -24.28 3.74
C VAL A 279 -7.00 -22.89 4.33
N LEU A 280 -7.85 -22.10 3.65
CA LEU A 280 -8.28 -20.77 4.08
C LEU A 280 -9.77 -20.58 3.79
N PRO A 281 -10.48 -19.78 4.59
CA PRO A 281 -11.83 -19.33 4.25
C PRO A 281 -11.83 -18.60 2.90
N ARG A 282 -12.87 -18.75 2.12
CA ARG A 282 -13.06 -17.91 0.93
C ARG A 282 -13.41 -16.50 1.32
N SER A 283 -12.64 -15.54 0.85
CA SER A 283 -12.96 -14.13 1.07
C SER A 283 -14.16 -13.73 0.20
N MET A 284 -15.21 -13.25 0.86
CA MET A 284 -16.42 -12.72 0.21
C MET A 284 -16.51 -11.19 0.32
N TRP A 285 -15.47 -10.54 0.83
CA TRP A 285 -15.45 -9.11 1.07
C TRP A 285 -14.07 -8.51 0.81
N GLU A 286 -14.06 -7.20 0.59
CA GLU A 286 -12.86 -6.39 0.43
C GLU A 286 -12.95 -5.21 1.40
N PRO A 287 -11.94 -5.04 2.30
CA PRO A 287 -11.92 -3.91 3.22
C PRO A 287 -11.51 -2.63 2.51
N TRP A 288 -12.27 -1.57 2.76
CA TRP A 288 -11.89 -0.20 2.46
C TRP A 288 -11.68 0.50 3.80
N LEU A 289 -10.42 0.66 4.19
CA LEU A 289 -10.04 1.26 5.46
C LEU A 289 -10.53 2.70 5.52
N LEU A 290 -11.29 3.03 6.57
CA LEU A 290 -11.85 4.35 6.75
C LEU A 290 -11.08 5.12 7.81
N PHE A 291 -10.50 6.23 7.37
CA PHE A 291 -9.81 7.21 8.20
C PHE A 291 -10.40 8.60 8.00
N ARG A 292 -10.01 9.50 8.87
CA ARG A 292 -10.39 10.92 8.81
C ARG A 292 -9.22 11.77 9.32
N LYS A 293 -8.98 12.93 8.70
CA LYS A 293 -8.15 13.95 9.37
C LYS A 293 -8.89 14.46 10.61
N PRO A 294 -8.25 14.64 11.76
CA PRO A 294 -8.88 15.22 12.95
C PRO A 294 -9.73 16.44 12.62
N LEU A 295 -10.85 16.57 13.31
CA LEU A 295 -11.75 17.70 13.14
C LEU A 295 -11.10 19.00 13.64
N ASP A 296 -11.51 20.11 13.04
CA ASP A 296 -11.28 21.46 13.55
C ASP A 296 -12.49 21.86 14.41
N GLY A 297 -12.41 21.58 15.71
CA GLY A 297 -13.50 21.80 16.63
C GLY A 297 -14.56 20.69 16.63
N ARG A 298 -15.83 21.05 16.87
CA ARG A 298 -16.96 20.12 16.86
C ARG A 298 -17.39 19.76 15.44
N ALA A 299 -18.06 18.63 15.26
CA ALA A 299 -18.48 18.15 13.94
C ALA A 299 -19.30 19.17 13.15
N GLN A 300 -20.25 19.87 13.78
CA GLN A 300 -21.06 20.88 13.10
C GLN A 300 -20.25 22.12 12.70
N ASP A 301 -19.25 22.51 13.48
CA ASP A 301 -18.39 23.65 13.19
C ASP A 301 -17.43 23.31 12.02
N ASN A 302 -16.90 22.10 12.04
CA ASN A 302 -16.10 21.57 10.93
C ASN A 302 -16.89 21.47 9.63
N LEU A 303 -18.17 21.00 9.67
CA LEU A 303 -19.04 20.96 8.51
C LEU A 303 -19.29 22.37 7.92
N ARG A 304 -19.55 23.37 8.78
CA ARG A 304 -19.75 24.75 8.33
C ARG A 304 -18.49 25.35 7.70
N LYS A 305 -17.32 25.06 8.27
CA LYS A 305 -16.06 25.65 7.86
C LYS A 305 -15.43 24.96 6.65
N TRP A 306 -15.45 23.61 6.65
CA TRP A 306 -14.70 22.80 5.71
C TRP A 306 -15.56 21.93 4.78
N GLY A 307 -16.87 21.83 5.02
CA GLY A 307 -17.77 20.95 4.28
C GLY A 307 -17.52 19.44 4.51
N THR A 308 -16.78 19.09 5.57
CA THR A 308 -16.30 17.72 5.83
C THR A 308 -16.58 17.28 7.26
N GLY A 309 -16.33 16.02 7.60
CA GLY A 309 -16.51 15.48 8.95
C GLY A 309 -17.62 14.45 9.09
N GLY A 310 -18.25 14.06 7.98
CA GLY A 310 -19.31 13.06 7.94
C GLY A 310 -19.43 12.37 6.59
N PHE A 311 -20.53 11.66 6.37
CA PHE A 311 -20.89 11.02 5.11
C PHE A 311 -22.20 11.59 4.56
N ARG A 312 -22.30 11.69 3.25
CA ARG A 312 -23.55 12.05 2.57
C ARG A 312 -24.51 10.88 2.62
N ARG A 313 -25.69 11.09 3.15
CA ARG A 313 -26.75 10.08 3.22
C ARG A 313 -27.26 9.74 1.81
N PRO A 314 -27.64 8.49 1.52
CA PRO A 314 -28.35 8.12 0.29
C PRO A 314 -29.70 8.86 0.15
N SER A 315 -30.44 9.03 1.25
CA SER A 315 -31.66 9.82 1.39
C SER A 315 -31.73 10.45 2.80
N GLN A 316 -32.70 11.31 3.04
CA GLN A 316 -32.89 11.93 4.37
C GLN A 316 -33.06 10.88 5.48
N ASP A 317 -33.78 9.79 5.18
CA ASP A 317 -34.17 8.77 6.15
C ASP A 317 -33.16 7.63 6.25
N LYS A 318 -32.24 7.49 5.25
CA LYS A 318 -31.31 6.35 5.21
C LYS A 318 -29.88 6.83 5.45
N PRO A 319 -29.22 6.38 6.56
CA PRO A 319 -27.82 6.67 6.78
C PRO A 319 -26.92 5.97 5.75
N PHE A 320 -25.70 6.48 5.56
CA PHE A 320 -24.69 5.77 4.78
C PHE A 320 -24.25 4.52 5.56
N GLY A 321 -24.32 3.36 4.90
CA GLY A 321 -23.95 2.09 5.51
C GLY A 321 -22.46 1.79 5.33
N ASP A 322 -21.90 1.05 6.27
CA ASP A 322 -20.51 0.57 6.22
C ASP A 322 -20.35 -0.75 5.46
N VAL A 323 -21.46 -1.40 5.07
CA VAL A 323 -21.45 -2.57 4.19
C VAL A 323 -22.14 -2.22 2.88
N LEU A 324 -21.38 -2.23 1.79
CA LEU A 324 -21.87 -1.90 0.46
C LEU A 324 -21.89 -3.16 -0.43
N PRO A 325 -23.09 -3.62 -0.86
CA PRO A 325 -23.19 -4.70 -1.84
C PRO A 325 -22.49 -4.31 -3.15
N SER A 326 -21.81 -5.24 -3.76
CA SER A 326 -21.11 -5.02 -5.02
C SER A 326 -21.15 -6.26 -5.90
N ALA A 327 -21.57 -6.09 -7.14
CA ALA A 327 -21.38 -7.10 -8.17
C ALA A 327 -19.90 -7.14 -8.61
N PRO A 328 -19.45 -8.24 -9.22
CA PRO A 328 -18.17 -8.27 -9.94
C PRO A 328 -18.15 -7.20 -11.03
N THR A 329 -16.95 -6.68 -11.35
CA THR A 329 -16.76 -5.80 -12.51
C THR A 329 -17.28 -6.49 -13.77
N GLN A 330 -18.18 -5.86 -14.49
CA GLN A 330 -18.84 -6.43 -15.65
C GLN A 330 -17.87 -6.56 -16.84
N ALA A 331 -18.15 -7.50 -17.75
CA ALA A 331 -17.32 -7.70 -18.94
C ALA A 331 -17.27 -6.44 -19.83
N ALA A 332 -18.35 -5.67 -19.89
CA ALA A 332 -18.37 -4.40 -20.61
C ALA A 332 -17.41 -3.36 -20.01
N GLU A 333 -17.37 -3.20 -18.68
CA GLU A 333 -16.43 -2.33 -17.99
C GLU A 333 -14.99 -2.78 -18.23
N ARG A 334 -14.72 -4.09 -18.18
CA ARG A 334 -13.39 -4.65 -18.44
C ARG A 334 -12.92 -4.45 -19.88
N ARG A 335 -13.84 -4.43 -20.84
CA ARG A 335 -13.50 -4.07 -22.24
C ARG A 335 -13.15 -2.60 -22.40
N ILE A 336 -13.80 -1.72 -21.63
CA ILE A 336 -13.47 -0.28 -21.62
C ILE A 336 -12.10 -0.04 -20.96
N ALA A 337 -11.85 -0.69 -19.83
CA ALA A 337 -10.66 -0.50 -19.02
C ALA A 337 -10.07 -1.87 -18.61
N PRO A 338 -9.20 -2.48 -19.43
CA PRO A 338 -8.61 -3.79 -19.15
C PRO A 338 -7.51 -3.70 -18.08
N HIS A 339 -7.89 -3.25 -16.87
CA HIS A 339 -7.02 -3.12 -15.73
C HIS A 339 -7.29 -4.24 -14.71
N PRO A 340 -6.26 -4.88 -14.13
CA PRO A 340 -6.44 -6.05 -13.24
C PRO A 340 -7.24 -5.74 -11.98
N SER A 341 -7.14 -4.53 -11.46
CA SER A 341 -7.82 -4.07 -10.25
C SER A 341 -9.03 -3.18 -10.51
N LEU A 342 -9.59 -3.19 -11.74
CA LEU A 342 -10.74 -2.35 -12.10
C LEU A 342 -11.90 -2.56 -11.12
N LYS A 343 -12.34 -1.49 -10.47
CA LYS A 343 -13.50 -1.50 -9.59
C LYS A 343 -14.78 -1.19 -10.38
N PRO A 344 -15.92 -1.88 -10.09
CA PRO A 344 -17.18 -1.62 -10.80
C PRO A 344 -17.71 -0.21 -10.53
N GLN A 345 -18.22 0.44 -11.56
CA GLN A 345 -18.71 1.82 -11.49
C GLN A 345 -19.89 1.97 -10.53
N SER A 346 -20.78 0.97 -10.43
CA SER A 346 -21.88 0.99 -9.47
C SER A 346 -21.40 1.18 -8.04
N TYR A 347 -20.36 0.43 -7.64
CA TYR A 347 -19.75 0.53 -6.33
C TYR A 347 -19.03 1.87 -6.15
N MET A 348 -18.18 2.25 -7.11
CA MET A 348 -17.39 3.48 -7.01
C MET A 348 -18.25 4.74 -6.93
N ARG A 349 -19.35 4.81 -7.71
CA ARG A 349 -20.30 5.94 -7.66
C ARG A 349 -21.00 6.06 -6.31
N THR A 350 -21.38 4.92 -5.70
CA THR A 350 -21.96 4.91 -4.35
C THR A 350 -20.96 5.38 -3.31
N LEU A 351 -19.72 4.86 -3.35
CA LEU A 351 -18.66 5.21 -2.41
C LEU A 351 -18.27 6.70 -2.51
N VAL A 352 -17.98 7.15 -3.74
CA VAL A 352 -17.57 8.54 -4.02
C VAL A 352 -18.68 9.53 -3.60
N ARG A 353 -19.94 9.20 -3.90
CA ARG A 353 -21.06 10.06 -3.47
C ARG A 353 -21.12 10.21 -1.95
N GLY A 354 -20.80 9.16 -1.22
CA GLY A 354 -20.85 9.13 0.25
C GLY A 354 -19.78 9.99 0.93
N VAL A 355 -18.57 10.08 0.36
CA VAL A 355 -17.41 10.67 1.07
C VAL A 355 -17.43 12.18 1.22
N LEU A 356 -18.23 12.92 0.43
CA LEU A 356 -18.44 14.37 0.54
C LEU A 356 -19.82 14.67 1.14
N PRO A 357 -19.91 14.99 2.45
CA PRO A 357 -21.19 15.13 3.15
C PRO A 357 -22.08 16.25 2.60
N THR A 358 -21.51 17.36 2.17
CA THR A 358 -22.23 18.50 1.57
C THR A 358 -22.49 18.33 0.07
N GLY A 359 -21.80 17.38 -0.57
CA GLY A 359 -21.85 17.21 -2.03
C GLY A 359 -20.92 18.15 -2.79
N GLU A 360 -20.06 18.87 -2.10
CA GLU A 360 -19.11 19.82 -2.68
C GLU A 360 -17.68 19.50 -2.22
N GLY A 361 -16.70 19.76 -3.10
CA GLY A 361 -15.28 19.56 -2.82
C GLY A 361 -14.56 18.75 -3.88
N VAL A 362 -13.30 18.46 -3.60
CA VAL A 362 -12.40 17.73 -4.50
C VAL A 362 -12.05 16.39 -3.89
N VAL A 363 -12.27 15.30 -4.63
CA VAL A 363 -11.86 13.94 -4.29
C VAL A 363 -10.49 13.69 -4.91
N LEU A 364 -9.56 13.21 -4.09
CA LEU A 364 -8.20 12.82 -4.52
C LEU A 364 -8.09 11.31 -4.64
N ASP A 365 -7.53 10.83 -5.76
CA ASP A 365 -7.10 9.45 -5.96
C ASP A 365 -5.62 9.40 -6.36
N PRO A 366 -4.69 9.22 -5.40
CA PRO A 366 -3.25 9.22 -5.69
C PRO A 366 -2.74 7.94 -6.37
N PHE A 367 -3.60 6.96 -6.63
CA PHE A 367 -3.30 5.72 -7.34
C PHE A 367 -4.42 5.42 -8.36
N ALA A 368 -4.56 6.33 -9.33
CA ALA A 368 -5.73 6.40 -10.21
C ALA A 368 -5.91 5.15 -11.10
N GLY A 369 -4.83 4.41 -11.42
CA GLY A 369 -4.88 3.25 -12.30
C GLY A 369 -5.60 3.57 -13.62
N ALA A 370 -6.67 2.83 -13.92
CA ALA A 370 -7.50 3.08 -15.10
C ALA A 370 -8.56 4.20 -14.91
N GLY A 371 -8.53 4.95 -13.81
CA GLY A 371 -9.39 6.11 -13.60
C GLY A 371 -10.82 5.82 -13.11
N SER A 372 -11.07 4.68 -12.48
CA SER A 372 -12.41 4.31 -11.99
C SER A 372 -13.01 5.33 -11.03
N THR A 373 -12.21 5.86 -10.10
CA THR A 373 -12.62 6.87 -9.13
C THR A 373 -12.99 8.18 -9.82
N LEU A 374 -12.15 8.63 -10.77
CA LEU A 374 -12.36 9.89 -11.50
C LEU A 374 -13.63 9.82 -12.36
N ALA A 375 -13.84 8.69 -13.04
CA ALA A 375 -15.05 8.47 -13.82
C ALA A 375 -16.30 8.49 -12.93
N ALA A 376 -16.24 7.87 -11.74
CA ALA A 376 -17.33 7.89 -10.77
C ALA A 376 -17.60 9.32 -10.25
N CYS A 377 -16.55 10.11 -9.98
CA CYS A 377 -16.66 11.51 -9.57
C CYS A 377 -17.39 12.35 -10.64
N ASN A 378 -17.01 12.20 -11.91
CA ASN A 378 -17.68 12.90 -13.02
C ASN A 378 -19.17 12.61 -13.08
N VAL A 379 -19.59 11.34 -12.87
CA VAL A 379 -21.02 10.96 -12.90
C VAL A 379 -21.77 11.52 -11.70
N VAL A 380 -21.13 11.57 -10.53
CA VAL A 380 -21.74 12.10 -9.30
C VAL A 380 -21.76 13.63 -9.27
N GLY A 381 -21.01 14.29 -10.18
CA GLY A 381 -20.89 15.74 -10.26
C GLY A 381 -19.84 16.31 -9.31
N TYR A 382 -18.81 15.54 -8.94
CA TYR A 382 -17.75 15.99 -8.05
C TYR A 382 -16.44 16.26 -8.81
N SER A 383 -15.75 17.32 -8.40
CA SER A 383 -14.38 17.56 -8.84
C SER A 383 -13.44 16.47 -8.32
N SER A 384 -12.49 16.05 -9.14
CA SER A 384 -11.50 15.05 -8.72
C SER A 384 -10.13 15.27 -9.32
N VAL A 385 -9.11 14.82 -8.59
CA VAL A 385 -7.73 14.80 -9.03
C VAL A 385 -7.19 13.38 -8.86
N GLY A 386 -6.63 12.84 -9.94
CA GLY A 386 -5.95 11.55 -9.95
C GLY A 386 -4.46 11.71 -10.22
N VAL A 387 -3.67 10.81 -9.67
CA VAL A 387 -2.24 10.67 -9.97
C VAL A 387 -1.96 9.22 -10.35
N GLU A 388 -1.28 9.01 -11.47
CA GLU A 388 -0.88 7.70 -11.93
C GLU A 388 0.60 7.75 -12.36
N LYS A 389 1.39 6.83 -11.83
CA LYS A 389 2.82 6.78 -12.08
C LYS A 389 3.18 5.98 -13.33
N ASP A 390 2.44 4.91 -13.59
CA ASP A 390 2.66 4.05 -14.73
C ASP A 390 2.14 4.70 -16.01
N ALA A 391 3.01 4.79 -17.05
CA ALA A 391 2.67 5.45 -18.31
C ALA A 391 1.59 4.69 -19.09
N GLU A 392 1.56 3.35 -19.01
CA GLU A 392 0.56 2.54 -19.70
C GLU A 392 -0.81 2.74 -19.04
N TYR A 393 -0.87 2.69 -17.71
CA TYR A 393 -2.10 2.95 -16.97
C TYR A 393 -2.57 4.40 -17.06
N PHE A 394 -1.66 5.37 -17.09
CA PHE A 394 -2.00 6.76 -17.36
C PHE A 394 -2.67 6.91 -18.74
N ASN A 395 -2.09 6.32 -19.79
CA ASN A 395 -2.67 6.36 -21.14
C ASN A 395 -4.00 5.59 -21.20
N LEU A 396 -4.10 4.44 -20.54
CA LEU A 396 -5.34 3.70 -20.40
C LEU A 396 -6.43 4.55 -19.72
N ALA A 397 -6.09 5.27 -18.65
CA ALA A 397 -7.02 6.13 -17.92
C ALA A 397 -7.55 7.28 -18.79
N LYS A 398 -6.73 7.89 -19.63
CA LYS A 398 -7.17 8.92 -20.59
C LYS A 398 -8.27 8.43 -21.51
N GLU A 399 -8.21 7.17 -21.93
CA GLU A 399 -9.21 6.56 -22.79
C GLU A 399 -10.45 6.04 -22.01
N SER A 400 -10.20 5.49 -20.83
CA SER A 400 -11.25 4.84 -20.06
C SER A 400 -12.12 5.80 -19.25
N ILE A 401 -11.57 6.89 -18.69
CA ILE A 401 -12.35 7.87 -17.92
C ILE A 401 -13.56 8.37 -18.71
N PRO A 402 -13.43 8.87 -19.97
CA PRO A 402 -14.58 9.33 -20.74
C PRO A 402 -15.61 8.23 -21.02
N LYS A 403 -15.16 7.01 -21.28
CA LYS A 403 -16.04 5.88 -21.59
C LYS A 403 -16.76 5.35 -20.34
N LEU A 404 -16.04 5.22 -19.21
CA LEU A 404 -16.62 4.81 -17.92
C LEU A 404 -17.59 5.87 -17.37
N THR A 405 -17.34 7.16 -17.62
CA THR A 405 -18.26 8.26 -17.26
C THR A 405 -19.60 8.10 -17.98
N LYS A 406 -19.58 7.72 -19.26
CA LYS A 406 -20.80 7.50 -20.06
C LYS A 406 -21.43 6.11 -19.83
N TYR A 407 -20.74 5.21 -19.13
CA TYR A 407 -21.23 3.87 -18.91
C TYR A 407 -22.49 3.87 -18.02
N GLY A 408 -23.59 3.34 -18.56
CA GLY A 408 -24.83 3.14 -17.80
C GLY A 408 -24.64 2.02 -16.77
N VAL A 409 -25.00 2.29 -15.51
CA VAL A 409 -25.04 1.27 -14.46
C VAL A 409 -26.50 0.87 -14.34
N ALA A 410 -26.76 -0.44 -14.55
CA ALA A 410 -28.08 -1.01 -14.36
C ALA A 410 -28.39 -1.14 -12.86
#